data_561637e667fbbdaebc7733616435031f
#
_entry.id   561637e667fbbdaebc7733616435031f
#
_cell.length_a   1.000
_cell.length_b   1.000
_cell.length_c   1.000
_cell.angle_alpha   90.00
_cell.angle_beta   90.00
_cell.angle_gamma   90.00
#
_symmetry.space_group_name_H-M   'P 1'
#
loop_
_entity.id
_entity.type
_entity.pdbx_description
1 polymer ?
#
loop_
_entity_poly.entity_id
_entity_poly.type
_entity_poly.pdbx_seq_one_letter_code
_entity_poly.pdbx_strand_id
1 'polypeptide(L)'
;MVMEAHQDDPARRSRLRWRSRRGLLENDLILSRFLDAHELSLTDDDVDAFTRLMELPDNDLMALLLGQNEPADELNQPHVHALLSRLRQA
;
A
#
# COMPACT_ATOMS: atom_id res chain seq x y z
N MET A 1 6.55 -25.05 11.31
CA MET A 1 5.36 -24.65 10.54
C MET A 1 5.74 -23.52 9.60
N VAL A 2 5.50 -23.67 8.34
CA VAL A 2 5.82 -22.65 7.36
C VAL A 2 4.66 -21.65 7.32
N MET A 3 4.98 -20.36 7.49
CA MET A 3 3.99 -19.30 7.29
C MET A 3 3.82 -19.07 5.80
N GLU A 4 2.57 -19.09 5.35
CA GLU A 4 2.29 -18.78 3.97
C GLU A 4 2.56 -17.30 3.71
N ALA A 5 3.17 -16.99 2.57
CA ALA A 5 3.33 -15.61 2.15
C ALA A 5 1.98 -15.01 1.81
N HIS A 6 1.86 -13.68 1.96
CA HIS A 6 0.60 -12.96 1.69
C HIS A 6 0.03 -13.30 0.31
N GLN A 7 0.89 -13.31 -0.71
CA GLN A 7 0.45 -13.52 -2.09
C GLN A 7 -0.15 -14.90 -2.34
N ASP A 8 0.11 -15.88 -1.44
CA ASP A 8 -0.40 -17.24 -1.57
C ASP A 8 -1.77 -17.43 -0.90
N ASP A 9 -2.26 -16.40 -0.19
CA ASP A 9 -3.52 -16.47 0.53
C ASP A 9 -4.58 -15.57 -0.12
N PRO A 10 -5.55 -16.16 -0.87
CA PRO A 10 -6.58 -15.36 -1.54
C PRO A 10 -7.41 -14.48 -0.60
N ALA A 11 -7.69 -14.98 0.61
CA ALA A 11 -8.47 -14.21 1.60
C ALA A 11 -7.70 -12.98 2.07
N ARG A 12 -6.40 -13.12 2.30
CA ARG A 12 -5.55 -11.98 2.69
C ARG A 12 -5.47 -10.94 1.58
N ARG A 13 -5.33 -11.39 0.32
CA ARG A 13 -5.32 -10.48 -0.84
C ARG A 13 -6.64 -9.73 -0.98
N SER A 14 -7.76 -10.42 -0.81
CA SER A 14 -9.09 -9.81 -0.88
C SER A 14 -9.27 -8.77 0.22
N ARG A 15 -8.83 -9.05 1.44
CA ARG A 15 -8.91 -8.09 2.53
C ARG A 15 -8.05 -6.85 2.28
N LEU A 16 -6.86 -7.05 1.70
CA LEU A 16 -5.99 -5.92 1.36
C LEU A 16 -6.63 -5.02 0.32
N ARG A 17 -7.20 -5.60 -0.73
CA ARG A 17 -7.94 -4.84 -1.74
C ARG A 17 -9.11 -4.07 -1.15
N TRP A 18 -9.86 -4.72 -0.28
CA TRP A 18 -10.98 -4.07 0.38
C TRP A 18 -10.53 -2.88 1.21
N ARG A 19 -9.44 -3.06 1.97
CA ARG A 19 -8.89 -1.98 2.80
C ARG A 19 -8.33 -0.83 1.97
N SER A 20 -7.92 -1.09 0.72
CA SER A 20 -7.38 -0.05 -0.14
C SER A 20 -8.44 0.89 -0.69
N ARG A 21 -9.71 0.53 -0.59
CA ARG A 21 -10.79 1.39 -1.05
C ARG A 21 -10.96 2.56 -0.11
N ARG A 22 -10.86 3.75 -0.68
CA ARG A 22 -10.88 5.01 0.07
C ARG A 22 -12.00 5.90 -0.47
N GLY A 23 -12.25 7.01 0.24
CA GLY A 23 -13.25 7.98 -0.19
C GLY A 23 -12.81 8.90 -1.32
N LEU A 24 -11.50 8.96 -1.62
CA LEU A 24 -10.97 9.79 -2.69
C LEU A 24 -10.68 8.94 -3.92
N LEU A 25 -11.26 9.33 -5.05
CA LEU A 25 -11.13 8.60 -6.31
C LEU A 25 -9.67 8.48 -6.76
N GLU A 26 -8.88 9.54 -6.60
CA GLU A 26 -7.47 9.53 -6.99
C GLU A 26 -6.69 8.46 -6.25
N ASN A 27 -6.92 8.34 -4.94
CA ASN A 27 -6.27 7.30 -4.14
C ASN A 27 -6.70 5.92 -4.61
N ASP A 28 -8.00 5.72 -4.84
CA ASP A 28 -8.54 4.44 -5.30
C ASP A 28 -7.92 4.03 -6.63
N LEU A 29 -7.76 4.96 -7.56
CA LEU A 29 -7.18 4.68 -8.87
C LEU A 29 -5.72 4.24 -8.74
N ILE A 30 -4.92 4.97 -7.98
CA ILE A 30 -3.50 4.65 -7.79
C ILE A 30 -3.34 3.30 -7.11
N LEU A 31 -4.09 3.07 -6.03
CA LEU A 31 -4.01 1.84 -5.26
C LEU A 31 -4.48 0.63 -6.08
N SER A 32 -5.55 0.78 -6.85
CA SER A 32 -6.06 -0.30 -7.70
C SER A 32 -5.06 -0.65 -8.80
N ARG A 33 -4.45 0.34 -9.44
CA ARG A 33 -3.44 0.09 -10.48
C ARG A 33 -2.23 -0.63 -9.91
N PHE A 34 -1.79 -0.22 -8.73
CA PHE A 34 -0.66 -0.87 -8.07
C PHE A 34 -0.99 -2.33 -7.74
N LEU A 35 -2.15 -2.59 -7.16
CA LEU A 35 -2.56 -3.95 -6.81
C LEU A 35 -2.74 -4.81 -8.05
N ASP A 36 -3.32 -4.28 -9.13
CA ASP A 36 -3.48 -5.03 -10.38
C ASP A 36 -2.12 -5.49 -10.93
N ALA A 37 -1.09 -4.64 -10.80
CA ALA A 37 0.24 -4.96 -11.31
C ALA A 37 1.05 -5.86 -10.36
N HIS A 38 0.86 -5.75 -9.05
CA HIS A 38 1.79 -6.31 -8.07
C HIS A 38 1.17 -7.20 -7.01
N GLU A 39 -0.15 -7.38 -7.00
CA GLU A 39 -0.86 -8.10 -5.92
C GLU A 39 -0.27 -9.49 -5.63
N LEU A 40 0.12 -10.21 -6.67
CA LEU A 40 0.66 -11.57 -6.53
C LEU A 40 2.12 -11.61 -6.13
N SER A 41 2.82 -10.49 -6.16
CA SER A 41 4.24 -10.39 -5.85
C SER A 41 4.55 -9.61 -4.57
N LEU A 42 3.53 -9.21 -3.82
CA LEU A 42 3.74 -8.48 -2.58
C LEU A 42 4.38 -9.34 -1.50
N THR A 43 5.47 -8.84 -0.92
CA THR A 43 6.08 -9.48 0.24
C THR A 43 5.36 -9.08 1.52
N ASP A 44 5.68 -9.75 2.63
CA ASP A 44 5.11 -9.38 3.93
C ASP A 44 5.54 -7.96 4.33
N ASP A 45 6.76 -7.53 3.99
CA ASP A 45 7.21 -6.15 4.21
C ASP A 45 6.38 -5.17 3.39
N ASP A 46 6.07 -5.50 2.13
CA ASP A 46 5.21 -4.68 1.29
C ASP A 46 3.82 -4.53 1.90
N VAL A 47 3.26 -5.62 2.42
CA VAL A 47 1.94 -5.61 3.06
C VAL A 47 1.95 -4.78 4.32
N ASP A 48 2.99 -4.88 5.15
CA ASP A 48 3.13 -4.06 6.34
C ASP A 48 3.18 -2.58 5.98
N ALA A 49 4.00 -2.21 5.01
CA ALA A 49 4.10 -0.83 4.52
C ALA A 49 2.76 -0.32 3.98
N PHE A 50 2.08 -1.14 3.18
CA PHE A 50 0.78 -0.81 2.61
C PHE A 50 -0.25 -0.57 3.72
N THR A 51 -0.29 -1.45 4.71
CA THR A 51 -1.21 -1.33 5.84
C THR A 51 -0.98 -0.05 6.62
N ARG A 52 0.29 0.30 6.87
CA ARG A 52 0.63 1.55 7.57
C ARG A 52 0.15 2.77 6.80
N LEU A 53 0.30 2.76 5.48
CA LEU A 53 -0.18 3.86 4.64
C LEU A 53 -1.71 3.94 4.66
N MET A 54 -2.40 2.80 4.70
CA MET A 54 -3.87 2.77 4.73
C MET A 54 -4.45 3.29 6.05
N GLU A 55 -3.67 3.40 7.10
CA GLU A 55 -4.10 3.97 8.37
C GLU A 55 -4.17 5.51 8.33
N LEU A 56 -3.60 6.13 7.30
CA LEU A 56 -3.61 7.59 7.18
C LEU A 56 -4.98 8.11 6.71
N PRO A 57 -5.35 9.32 7.13
CA PRO A 57 -6.48 10.02 6.51
C PRO A 57 -6.28 10.18 5.01
N ASP A 58 -7.37 10.22 4.25
CA ASP A 58 -7.30 10.24 2.78
C ASP A 58 -6.46 11.40 2.24
N ASN A 59 -6.58 12.59 2.82
CA ASN A 59 -5.79 13.75 2.36
C ASN A 59 -4.29 13.57 2.61
N ASP A 60 -3.93 12.98 3.75
CA ASP A 60 -2.53 12.72 4.07
C ASP A 60 -1.94 11.67 3.15
N LEU A 61 -2.70 10.61 2.89
CA LEU A 61 -2.29 9.58 1.95
C LEU A 61 -2.11 10.15 0.55
N MET A 62 -3.05 10.97 0.08
CA MET A 62 -2.96 11.59 -1.23
C MET A 62 -1.71 12.47 -1.35
N ALA A 63 -1.39 13.24 -0.31
CA ALA A 63 -0.19 14.08 -0.32
C ALA A 63 1.08 13.24 -0.47
N LEU A 64 1.15 12.08 0.17
CA LEU A 64 2.28 11.17 0.00
C LEU A 64 2.32 10.56 -1.40
N LEU A 65 1.18 10.14 -1.92
CA LEU A 65 1.10 9.53 -3.26
C LEU A 65 1.48 10.51 -4.37
N LEU A 66 1.15 11.79 -4.19
CA LEU A 66 1.49 12.83 -5.16
C LEU A 66 2.89 13.43 -4.98
N GLY A 67 3.63 12.97 -3.98
CA GLY A 67 4.98 13.47 -3.73
C GLY A 67 5.03 14.84 -3.07
N GLN A 68 3.92 15.32 -2.52
CA GLN A 68 3.87 16.60 -1.83
C GLN A 68 4.44 16.55 -0.42
N ASN A 69 4.40 15.37 0.20
CA ASN A 69 4.98 15.11 1.51
C ASN A 69 5.82 13.84 1.46
N GLU A 70 6.70 13.68 2.42
CA GLU A 70 7.48 12.45 2.60
C GLU A 70 7.10 11.76 3.91
N PRO A 71 7.26 10.42 3.99
CA PRO A 71 6.99 9.70 5.22
C PRO A 71 7.80 10.24 6.39
N ALA A 72 7.16 10.41 7.54
CA ALA A 72 7.78 10.94 8.74
C ALA A 72 7.41 10.08 9.94
N ASP A 73 8.15 10.22 11.03
CA ASP A 73 7.90 9.52 12.29
C ASP A 73 7.83 8.00 12.09
N GLU A 74 6.72 7.37 12.44
CA GLU A 74 6.56 5.92 12.34
C GLU A 74 6.55 5.40 10.90
N LEU A 75 6.21 6.26 9.94
CA LEU A 75 6.23 5.91 8.52
C LEU A 75 7.62 6.03 7.89
N ASN A 76 8.56 6.64 8.57
CA ASN A 76 9.91 6.84 8.04
C ASN A 76 10.73 5.56 8.19
N GLN A 77 10.40 4.55 7.39
CA GLN A 77 11.08 3.25 7.38
C GLN A 77 11.41 2.85 5.95
N PRO A 78 12.51 2.10 5.73
CA PRO A 78 12.95 1.76 4.37
C PRO A 78 11.89 1.06 3.53
N HIS A 79 11.14 0.12 4.10
CA HIS A 79 10.13 -0.61 3.35
C HIS A 79 8.93 0.26 2.99
N VAL A 80 8.61 1.26 3.81
CA VAL A 80 7.54 2.22 3.49
C VAL A 80 7.97 3.12 2.34
N HIS A 81 9.20 3.64 2.38
CA HIS A 81 9.74 4.45 1.28
C HIS A 81 9.79 3.66 -0.03
N ALA A 82 10.23 2.40 0.03
CA ALA A 82 10.31 1.56 -1.15
C ALA A 82 8.93 1.32 -1.77
N LEU A 83 7.94 1.00 -0.95
CA LEU A 83 6.57 0.79 -1.44
C LEU A 83 5.99 2.07 -2.01
N LEU A 84 6.18 3.20 -1.32
CA LEU A 84 5.66 4.49 -1.76
C LEU A 84 6.23 4.88 -3.13
N SER A 85 7.52 4.63 -3.35
CA SER A 85 8.14 4.86 -4.65
C SER A 85 7.46 4.06 -5.76
N ARG A 86 7.12 2.81 -5.49
CA ARG A 86 6.41 1.96 -6.44
C ARG A 86 4.98 2.46 -6.69
N LEU A 87 4.30 2.89 -5.65
CA LEU A 87 2.94 3.46 -5.76
C LEU A 87 2.94 4.73 -6.63
N ARG A 88 3.96 5.59 -6.46
CA ARG A 88 4.08 6.83 -7.23
C ARG A 88 4.30 6.57 -8.72
N GLN A 89 4.81 5.40 -9.08
CA GLN A 89 5.06 4.99 -10.46
C GLN A 89 3.88 4.26 -11.09
N ALA A 90 2.89 3.94 -10.30
CA ALA A 90 1.74 3.18 -10.79
C ALA A 90 0.83 4.01 -11.70
#